data_89dd23207c13dcc45ec9589cfd59c6e9
#
_entry.id   89dd23207c13dcc45ec9589cfd59c6e9
#
_cell.length_a   1.000
_cell.length_b   1.000
_cell.length_c   1.000
_cell.angle_alpha   90.00
_cell.angle_beta   90.00
_cell.angle_gamma   90.00
#
_symmetry.space_group_name_H-M   'P 1'
#
loop_
_entity.id
_entity.type
_entity.pdbx_description
1 polymer ?
#
loop_
_entity_poly.entity_id
_entity_poly.type
_entity_poly.pdbx_seq_one_letter_code
_entity_poly.pdbx_strand_id
1 'polypeptide(L)'
;MDHFNTKDGALHAEDVSLAEIARAVGTPVYVYSTATLTRHFNLFRQALDWTEHLVCFAVKANSNIAVLKLLSDLGAGMDVVSGGEYARARAAGVPGERIVFSGVGKTREEMAQAIRGGIRQFNVESEPELEALSEVAQSLGATVPIAVRVNPDVDAKTHAKIATGKSENKFGIPISRAREVYALAASLPGLQVVGIDMHIGSQLTDLDPYRQAYAKMAELCHALRADGHQITRLDLGGGLGIPYRRDNAAPPLPLEYGQVVRETVGDLGCEIEIEPGRNIAGNAGVLLSSVIWLKRGEGRDFLIVDAAMNDLIRPAMYDAHHDIVPVREYAPGTDLAPVDVVGPVCETGDTFARGVELPPLDEGDLVAFRSAGAYGAVMASEYNSRPLVPEVLVSGDRFAIIRPRPTIEEMLARDRIPDWL
;
A
#
# COMPACT_ATOMS: atom_id res chain seq x y z
N MET A 1 -5.17 10.19 -12.57
CA MET A 1 -6.19 9.74 -13.57
C MET A 1 -6.27 8.23 -13.47
N ASP A 2 -7.46 7.71 -13.29
CA ASP A 2 -7.76 6.28 -13.22
C ASP A 2 -8.61 5.85 -14.43
N HIS A 3 -8.88 4.55 -14.58
CA HIS A 3 -9.70 3.99 -15.65
C HIS A 3 -11.11 3.57 -15.13
N PHE A 4 -11.64 4.33 -14.19
CA PHE A 4 -13.03 4.20 -13.72
C PHE A 4 -13.84 5.38 -14.26
N ASN A 5 -14.49 5.20 -15.40
CA ASN A 5 -15.19 6.26 -16.11
C ASN A 5 -16.64 5.87 -16.39
N THR A 6 -17.53 6.86 -16.50
CA THR A 6 -18.90 6.64 -16.94
C THR A 6 -18.91 6.43 -18.45
N LYS A 7 -19.53 5.31 -18.88
CA LYS A 7 -19.81 4.95 -20.28
C LYS A 7 -21.24 4.42 -20.35
N ASP A 8 -21.99 4.79 -21.35
CA ASP A 8 -23.36 4.33 -21.60
C ASP A 8 -24.27 4.41 -20.36
N GLY A 9 -24.15 5.49 -19.59
CA GLY A 9 -24.97 5.74 -18.41
C GLY A 9 -24.60 4.92 -17.15
N ALA A 10 -23.43 4.27 -17.13
CA ALA A 10 -22.94 3.51 -15.97
C ALA A 10 -21.44 3.67 -15.74
N LEU A 11 -21.00 3.49 -14.50
CA LEU A 11 -19.57 3.47 -14.13
C LEU A 11 -18.94 2.15 -14.59
N HIS A 12 -17.83 2.25 -15.32
CA HIS A 12 -17.04 1.13 -15.80
C HIS A 12 -15.66 1.11 -15.14
N ALA A 13 -15.11 -0.08 -15.00
CA ALA A 13 -13.69 -0.32 -14.84
C ALA A 13 -13.13 -0.69 -16.23
N GLU A 14 -12.28 0.17 -16.78
CA GLU A 14 -11.82 0.05 -18.17
C GLU A 14 -13.01 -0.04 -19.16
N ASP A 15 -13.26 -1.21 -19.75
CA ASP A 15 -14.38 -1.43 -20.67
C ASP A 15 -15.49 -2.33 -20.08
N VAL A 16 -15.35 -2.76 -18.82
CA VAL A 16 -16.33 -3.62 -18.12
C VAL A 16 -17.22 -2.77 -17.21
N SER A 17 -18.54 -2.91 -17.35
CA SER A 17 -19.50 -2.26 -16.44
C SER A 17 -19.38 -2.82 -15.01
N LEU A 18 -19.32 -1.95 -14.00
CA LEU A 18 -19.35 -2.38 -12.60
C LEU A 18 -20.66 -3.13 -12.26
N ALA A 19 -21.78 -2.79 -12.91
CA ALA A 19 -23.03 -3.51 -12.74
C ALA A 19 -22.97 -4.95 -13.29
N GLU A 20 -22.18 -5.21 -14.32
CA GLU A 20 -21.93 -6.56 -14.81
C GLU A 20 -21.13 -7.38 -13.79
N ILE A 21 -20.06 -6.79 -13.23
CA ILE A 21 -19.26 -7.43 -12.18
C ILE A 21 -20.13 -7.75 -10.96
N ALA A 22 -20.96 -6.79 -10.50
CA ALA A 22 -21.87 -7.01 -9.37
C ALA A 22 -22.83 -8.19 -9.62
N ARG A 23 -23.38 -8.31 -10.84
CA ARG A 23 -24.28 -9.43 -11.19
C ARG A 23 -23.56 -10.78 -11.23
N ALA A 24 -22.31 -10.80 -11.68
CA ALA A 24 -21.55 -12.04 -11.82
C ALA A 24 -20.91 -12.53 -10.52
N VAL A 25 -20.48 -11.62 -9.63
CA VAL A 25 -19.66 -11.93 -8.44
C VAL A 25 -20.42 -11.66 -7.14
N GLY A 26 -21.44 -10.82 -7.19
CA GLY A 26 -22.13 -10.28 -6.00
C GLY A 26 -21.37 -9.12 -5.37
N THR A 27 -22.02 -8.44 -4.42
CA THR A 27 -21.47 -7.34 -3.62
C THR A 27 -21.35 -7.73 -2.14
N PRO A 28 -20.54 -7.03 -1.33
CA PRO A 28 -19.51 -6.09 -1.76
C PRO A 28 -18.37 -6.81 -2.50
N VAL A 29 -17.66 -6.10 -3.41
CA VAL A 29 -16.53 -6.66 -4.18
C VAL A 29 -15.48 -5.59 -4.47
N TYR A 30 -14.20 -5.92 -4.28
CA TYR A 30 -13.11 -5.07 -4.75
C TYR A 30 -12.87 -5.27 -6.25
N VAL A 31 -12.75 -4.18 -6.98
CA VAL A 31 -12.48 -4.20 -8.43
C VAL A 31 -11.23 -3.38 -8.71
N TYR A 32 -10.23 -4.00 -9.34
CA TYR A 32 -8.97 -3.36 -9.71
C TYR A 32 -8.84 -3.25 -11.23
N SER A 33 -8.25 -2.13 -11.69
CA SER A 33 -7.94 -1.87 -13.10
C SER A 33 -6.47 -2.18 -13.40
N THR A 34 -6.23 -3.09 -14.31
CA THR A 34 -4.91 -3.43 -14.85
C THR A 34 -4.25 -2.22 -15.51
N ALA A 35 -5.01 -1.46 -16.31
CA ALA A 35 -4.51 -0.30 -17.01
C ALA A 35 -4.05 0.80 -16.05
N THR A 36 -4.78 1.02 -14.94
CA THR A 36 -4.41 2.00 -13.93
C THR A 36 -3.14 1.58 -13.18
N LEU A 37 -3.06 0.32 -12.73
CA LEU A 37 -1.88 -0.24 -12.07
C LEU A 37 -0.63 -0.10 -12.95
N THR A 38 -0.75 -0.52 -14.21
CA THR A 38 0.33 -0.44 -15.22
C THR A 38 0.78 1.00 -15.45
N ARG A 39 -0.16 1.91 -15.64
CA ARG A 39 0.13 3.33 -15.86
C ARG A 39 0.86 3.94 -14.65
N HIS A 40 0.37 3.70 -13.43
CA HIS A 40 0.96 4.29 -12.22
C HIS A 40 2.38 3.76 -12.00
N PHE A 41 2.61 2.46 -12.17
CA PHE A 41 3.94 1.88 -12.08
C PHE A 41 4.91 2.48 -13.10
N ASN A 42 4.47 2.59 -14.36
CA ASN A 42 5.30 3.14 -15.43
C ASN A 42 5.65 4.62 -15.23
N LEU A 43 4.81 5.40 -14.55
CA LEU A 43 5.14 6.79 -14.20
C LEU A 43 6.32 6.89 -13.24
N PHE A 44 6.45 5.99 -12.26
CA PHE A 44 7.63 5.93 -11.39
C PHE A 44 8.88 5.48 -12.14
N ARG A 45 8.77 4.48 -13.01
CA ARG A 45 9.90 4.08 -13.87
C ARG A 45 10.39 5.24 -14.73
N GLN A 46 9.47 5.97 -15.37
CA GLN A 46 9.79 7.15 -16.16
C GLN A 46 10.42 8.27 -15.33
N ALA A 47 9.98 8.46 -14.09
CA ALA A 47 10.49 9.49 -13.19
C ALA A 47 11.97 9.25 -12.82
N LEU A 48 12.45 8.00 -12.89
CA LEU A 48 13.80 7.59 -12.52
C LEU A 48 14.64 7.06 -13.70
N ASP A 49 14.20 7.22 -14.96
CA ASP A 49 14.85 6.68 -16.15
C ASP A 49 16.26 7.25 -16.42
N TRP A 50 16.61 8.33 -15.72
CA TRP A 50 17.93 8.99 -15.80
C TRP A 50 19.01 8.26 -14.99
N THR A 51 18.70 7.23 -14.19
CA THR A 51 19.64 6.48 -13.34
C THR A 51 19.26 5.00 -13.26
N GLU A 52 20.20 4.16 -12.81
CA GLU A 52 19.89 2.78 -12.42
C GLU A 52 18.93 2.80 -11.21
N HIS A 53 17.81 2.09 -11.32
CA HIS A 53 16.76 2.13 -10.31
C HIS A 53 15.94 0.85 -10.23
N LEU A 54 15.33 0.63 -9.07
CA LEU A 54 14.33 -0.41 -8.84
C LEU A 54 13.10 0.20 -8.14
N VAL A 55 11.93 0.04 -8.76
CA VAL A 55 10.64 0.39 -8.14
C VAL A 55 10.11 -0.86 -7.44
N CYS A 56 10.21 -0.91 -6.12
CA CYS A 56 9.69 -1.96 -5.26
C CYS A 56 8.26 -1.65 -4.84
N PHE A 57 7.27 -2.41 -5.32
CA PHE A 57 5.90 -2.21 -4.88
C PHE A 57 5.75 -2.63 -3.41
N ALA A 58 5.24 -1.73 -2.56
CA ALA A 58 4.97 -2.03 -1.16
C ALA A 58 3.79 -3.00 -1.03
N VAL A 59 4.05 -4.28 -0.76
CA VAL A 59 3.06 -5.38 -0.73
C VAL A 59 1.96 -5.12 0.29
N LYS A 60 2.28 -4.44 1.40
CA LYS A 60 1.31 -3.99 2.42
C LYS A 60 0.17 -3.12 1.88
N ALA A 61 0.34 -2.49 0.72
CA ALA A 61 -0.73 -1.71 0.09
C ALA A 61 -1.79 -2.60 -0.58
N ASN A 62 -1.36 -3.65 -1.27
CA ASN A 62 -2.23 -4.66 -1.88
C ASN A 62 -1.43 -5.96 -2.08
N SER A 63 -1.77 -7.00 -1.34
CA SER A 63 -1.03 -8.27 -1.33
C SER A 63 -1.65 -9.37 -2.21
N ASN A 64 -2.60 -9.04 -3.08
CA ASN A 64 -3.19 -10.02 -3.99
C ASN A 64 -2.13 -10.52 -5.01
N ILE A 65 -1.96 -11.85 -5.11
CA ILE A 65 -0.91 -12.46 -5.94
C ILE A 65 -1.05 -12.06 -7.42
N ALA A 66 -2.26 -11.88 -7.94
CA ALA A 66 -2.47 -11.45 -9.32
C ALA A 66 -2.01 -9.99 -9.55
N VAL A 67 -2.22 -9.11 -8.58
CA VAL A 67 -1.71 -7.73 -8.61
C VAL A 67 -0.18 -7.72 -8.55
N LEU A 68 0.41 -8.51 -7.63
CA LEU A 68 1.88 -8.66 -7.53
C LEU A 68 2.47 -9.22 -8.81
N LYS A 69 1.82 -10.24 -9.41
CA LYS A 69 2.25 -10.84 -10.68
C LYS A 69 2.26 -9.84 -11.82
N LEU A 70 1.17 -9.06 -11.96
CA LEU A 70 1.09 -8.00 -12.96
C LEU A 70 2.25 -7.02 -12.84
N LEU A 71 2.51 -6.52 -11.63
CA LEU A 71 3.58 -5.56 -11.38
C LEU A 71 4.98 -6.20 -11.59
N SER A 72 5.17 -7.44 -11.17
CA SER A 72 6.40 -8.20 -11.41
C SER A 72 6.70 -8.36 -12.90
N ASP A 73 5.69 -8.64 -13.72
CA ASP A 73 5.84 -8.76 -15.18
C ASP A 73 6.21 -7.43 -15.85
N LEU A 74 5.86 -6.32 -15.24
CA LEU A 74 6.29 -4.98 -15.66
C LEU A 74 7.71 -4.63 -15.19
N GLY A 75 8.33 -5.49 -14.38
CA GLY A 75 9.70 -5.32 -13.86
C GLY A 75 9.78 -4.77 -12.44
N ALA A 76 8.67 -4.72 -11.70
CA ALA A 76 8.70 -4.28 -10.30
C ALA A 76 9.51 -5.23 -9.41
N GLY A 77 10.23 -4.65 -8.43
CA GLY A 77 10.59 -5.32 -7.19
C GLY A 77 9.43 -5.30 -6.20
N MET A 78 9.65 -5.90 -5.01
CA MET A 78 8.66 -5.88 -3.92
C MET A 78 9.32 -5.45 -2.61
N ASP A 79 8.68 -4.52 -1.90
CA ASP A 79 8.95 -4.23 -0.50
C ASP A 79 8.01 -5.09 0.35
N VAL A 80 8.60 -5.97 1.19
CA VAL A 80 7.87 -6.87 2.07
C VAL A 80 8.21 -6.58 3.53
N VAL A 81 7.24 -6.76 4.43
CA VAL A 81 7.40 -6.49 5.86
C VAL A 81 7.09 -7.70 6.75
N SER A 82 6.88 -8.87 6.14
CA SER A 82 6.67 -10.14 6.84
C SER A 82 7.01 -11.33 5.94
N GLY A 83 7.22 -12.51 6.55
CA GLY A 83 7.39 -13.76 5.81
C GLY A 83 6.19 -14.14 4.96
N GLY A 84 4.98 -13.75 5.39
CA GLY A 84 3.75 -13.95 4.61
C GLY A 84 3.74 -13.11 3.34
N GLU A 85 4.15 -11.85 3.40
CA GLU A 85 4.30 -11.00 2.21
C GLU A 85 5.43 -11.50 1.29
N TYR A 86 6.56 -11.91 1.87
CA TYR A 86 7.63 -12.56 1.11
C TYR A 86 7.12 -13.79 0.35
N ALA A 87 6.38 -14.68 1.01
CA ALA A 87 5.81 -15.87 0.38
C ALA A 87 4.84 -15.50 -0.77
N ARG A 88 4.01 -14.45 -0.61
CA ARG A 88 3.13 -13.95 -1.66
C ARG A 88 3.90 -13.39 -2.86
N ALA A 89 4.96 -12.62 -2.62
CA ALA A 89 5.84 -12.12 -3.67
C ALA A 89 6.48 -13.26 -4.47
N ARG A 90 7.00 -14.29 -3.77
CA ARG A 90 7.57 -15.50 -4.40
C ARG A 90 6.53 -16.29 -5.18
N ALA A 91 5.31 -16.44 -4.66
CA ALA A 91 4.20 -17.11 -5.34
C ALA A 91 3.75 -16.35 -6.62
N ALA A 92 3.91 -15.02 -6.64
CA ALA A 92 3.70 -14.18 -7.82
C ALA A 92 4.84 -14.30 -8.85
N GLY A 93 5.89 -15.06 -8.56
CA GLY A 93 7.04 -15.25 -9.45
C GLY A 93 8.12 -14.17 -9.33
N VAL A 94 8.10 -13.33 -8.29
CA VAL A 94 9.13 -12.32 -8.06
C VAL A 94 10.41 -13.01 -7.62
N PRO A 95 11.56 -12.83 -8.33
CA PRO A 95 12.82 -13.40 -7.93
C PRO A 95 13.36 -12.70 -6.66
N GLY A 96 14.11 -13.44 -5.83
CA GLY A 96 14.62 -12.93 -4.55
C GLY A 96 15.45 -11.66 -4.68
N GLU A 97 16.27 -11.57 -5.74
CA GLU A 97 17.10 -10.41 -6.06
C GLU A 97 16.32 -9.13 -6.41
N ARG A 98 14.98 -9.18 -6.42
CA ARG A 98 14.08 -8.03 -6.56
C ARG A 98 13.21 -7.81 -5.34
N ILE A 99 13.50 -8.45 -4.20
CA ILE A 99 12.74 -8.30 -2.97
C ILE A 99 13.59 -7.59 -1.91
N VAL A 100 13.05 -6.54 -1.33
CA VAL A 100 13.59 -5.82 -0.18
C VAL A 100 12.75 -6.17 1.04
N PHE A 101 13.38 -6.44 2.19
CA PHE A 101 12.68 -6.78 3.42
C PHE A 101 12.83 -5.66 4.45
N SER A 102 11.78 -4.89 4.64
CA SER A 102 11.67 -3.78 5.59
C SER A 102 10.90 -4.19 6.85
N GLY A 103 10.73 -3.26 7.80
CA GLY A 103 9.92 -3.48 9.02
C GLY A 103 10.72 -3.85 10.25
N VAL A 104 10.18 -3.46 11.41
CA VAL A 104 10.84 -3.52 12.74
C VAL A 104 10.78 -4.88 13.44
N GLY A 105 10.10 -5.86 12.86
CA GLY A 105 9.78 -7.11 13.58
C GLY A 105 10.14 -8.37 12.82
N LYS A 106 11.20 -8.37 12.00
CA LYS A 106 11.68 -9.57 11.30
C LYS A 106 12.14 -10.63 12.28
N THR A 107 11.55 -11.81 12.22
CA THR A 107 11.98 -12.97 13.01
C THR A 107 13.16 -13.67 12.36
N ARG A 108 13.92 -14.43 13.15
CA ARG A 108 15.06 -15.25 12.67
C ARG A 108 14.63 -16.24 11.58
N GLU A 109 13.43 -16.79 11.69
CA GLU A 109 12.86 -17.72 10.70
C GLU A 109 12.58 -17.02 9.36
N GLU A 110 11.96 -15.83 9.40
CA GLU A 110 11.72 -15.01 8.22
C GLU A 110 13.03 -14.56 7.57
N MET A 111 14.02 -14.14 8.37
CA MET A 111 15.37 -13.84 7.87
C MET A 111 15.98 -15.04 7.15
N ALA A 112 15.95 -16.22 7.76
CA ALA A 112 16.49 -17.44 7.16
C ALA A 112 15.76 -17.83 5.86
N GLN A 113 14.43 -17.68 5.82
CA GLN A 113 13.63 -17.93 4.62
C GLN A 113 14.04 -17.00 3.47
N ALA A 114 14.17 -15.71 3.75
CA ALA A 114 14.53 -14.70 2.77
C ALA A 114 15.96 -14.88 2.25
N ILE A 115 16.93 -15.19 3.14
CA ILE A 115 18.33 -15.48 2.78
C ILE A 115 18.41 -16.69 1.84
N ARG A 116 17.74 -17.81 2.17
CA ARG A 116 17.70 -19.00 1.30
C ARG A 116 17.06 -18.71 -0.06
N GLY A 117 16.14 -17.74 -0.11
CA GLY A 117 15.48 -17.32 -1.34
C GLY A 117 16.27 -16.32 -2.18
N GLY A 118 17.49 -15.94 -1.77
CA GLY A 118 18.35 -15.01 -2.51
C GLY A 118 17.85 -13.58 -2.46
N ILE A 119 17.42 -13.13 -1.28
CA ILE A 119 16.90 -11.77 -1.09
C ILE A 119 17.88 -10.70 -1.55
N ARG A 120 17.36 -9.61 -2.14
CA ARG A 120 18.14 -8.48 -2.60
C ARG A 120 18.82 -7.72 -1.44
N GLN A 121 18.05 -7.41 -0.39
CA GLN A 121 18.48 -6.54 0.68
C GLN A 121 17.53 -6.66 1.89
N PHE A 122 18.11 -6.54 3.09
CA PHE A 122 17.35 -6.24 4.29
C PHE A 122 17.53 -4.77 4.66
N ASN A 123 16.41 -4.07 4.90
CA ASN A 123 16.39 -2.76 5.53
C ASN A 123 16.31 -2.97 7.05
N VAL A 124 17.43 -2.81 7.73
CA VAL A 124 17.58 -3.10 9.16
C VAL A 124 17.25 -1.87 9.99
N GLU A 125 16.48 -2.05 11.06
CA GLU A 125 15.91 -0.93 11.82
C GLU A 125 16.42 -0.84 13.27
N SER A 126 17.28 -1.77 13.72
CA SER A 126 17.84 -1.76 15.08
C SER A 126 19.14 -2.58 15.20
N GLU A 127 19.94 -2.26 16.23
CA GLU A 127 21.16 -3.01 16.52
C GLU A 127 20.91 -4.48 16.91
N PRO A 128 19.90 -4.83 17.75
CA PRO A 128 19.57 -6.24 18.01
C PRO A 128 19.15 -7.00 16.74
N GLU A 129 18.53 -6.32 15.76
CA GLU A 129 18.20 -6.93 14.48
C GLU A 129 19.46 -7.22 13.65
N LEU A 130 20.46 -6.32 13.63
CA LEU A 130 21.76 -6.54 12.99
C LEU A 130 22.46 -7.77 13.55
N GLU A 131 22.52 -7.90 14.88
CA GLU A 131 23.13 -9.04 15.55
C GLU A 131 22.41 -10.35 15.20
N ALA A 132 21.08 -10.34 15.28
CA ALA A 132 20.25 -11.50 14.91
C ALA A 132 20.45 -11.92 13.44
N LEU A 133 20.47 -10.94 12.53
CA LEU A 133 20.66 -11.20 11.10
C LEU A 133 22.06 -11.75 10.81
N SER A 134 23.10 -11.24 11.47
CA SER A 134 24.46 -11.75 11.39
C SER A 134 24.55 -13.23 11.83
N GLU A 135 23.97 -13.57 12.99
CA GLU A 135 23.94 -14.95 13.47
C GLU A 135 23.21 -15.89 12.49
N VAL A 136 22.07 -15.47 11.94
CA VAL A 136 21.33 -16.25 10.94
C VAL A 136 22.15 -16.41 9.66
N ALA A 137 22.76 -15.33 9.14
CA ALA A 137 23.60 -15.38 7.95
C ALA A 137 24.77 -16.35 8.12
N GLN A 138 25.48 -16.28 9.25
CA GLN A 138 26.58 -17.20 9.58
C GLN A 138 26.10 -18.65 9.65
N SER A 139 24.97 -18.92 10.29
CA SER A 139 24.40 -20.28 10.38
C SER A 139 24.09 -20.90 9.03
N LEU A 140 23.84 -20.06 8.02
CA LEU A 140 23.57 -20.46 6.64
C LEU A 140 24.80 -20.38 5.73
N GLY A 141 25.96 -19.95 6.23
CA GLY A 141 27.16 -19.73 5.44
C GLY A 141 26.99 -18.67 4.35
N ALA A 142 26.14 -17.67 4.59
CA ALA A 142 25.78 -16.65 3.64
C ALA A 142 26.38 -15.28 4.01
N THR A 143 26.52 -14.43 2.99
CA THR A 143 26.74 -12.99 3.14
C THR A 143 25.51 -12.25 2.59
N VAL A 144 24.94 -11.36 3.40
CA VAL A 144 23.64 -10.76 3.16
C VAL A 144 23.77 -9.25 2.93
N PRO A 145 23.29 -8.70 1.81
CA PRO A 145 23.25 -7.26 1.60
C PRO A 145 22.27 -6.57 2.56
N ILE A 146 22.72 -5.50 3.20
CA ILE A 146 21.90 -4.70 4.11
C ILE A 146 21.97 -3.21 3.78
N ALA A 147 20.86 -2.51 3.99
CA ALA A 147 20.82 -1.08 4.23
C ALA A 147 20.34 -0.85 5.67
N VAL A 148 20.84 0.19 6.31
CA VAL A 148 20.32 0.60 7.63
C VAL A 148 19.27 1.68 7.39
N ARG A 149 18.08 1.48 7.95
CA ARG A 149 17.03 2.48 7.91
C ARG A 149 17.31 3.57 8.90
N VAL A 150 17.49 4.77 8.38
CA VAL A 150 17.80 5.97 9.15
C VAL A 150 16.60 6.88 9.22
N ASN A 151 16.24 7.29 10.43
CA ASN A 151 15.20 8.29 10.67
C ASN A 151 15.84 9.69 10.57
N PRO A 152 15.45 10.53 9.59
CA PRO A 152 16.06 11.83 9.37
C PRO A 152 15.56 12.92 10.30
N ASP A 153 14.59 12.63 11.16
CA ASP A 153 13.89 13.61 12.00
C ASP A 153 13.35 14.79 11.17
N VAL A 154 12.46 14.45 10.22
CA VAL A 154 11.75 15.39 9.34
C VAL A 154 10.26 15.27 9.58
N ASP A 155 9.56 16.39 9.72
CA ASP A 155 8.10 16.41 9.84
C ASP A 155 7.46 16.29 8.46
N ALA A 156 6.87 15.13 8.19
CA ALA A 156 6.15 14.84 6.95
C ALA A 156 4.81 15.56 6.81
N LYS A 157 4.36 16.32 7.84
CA LYS A 157 3.07 17.06 7.86
C LYS A 157 1.86 16.20 7.46
N THR A 158 1.86 14.93 7.83
CA THR A 158 0.81 13.96 7.54
C THR A 158 0.10 13.50 8.81
N HIS A 159 -0.95 12.68 8.69
CA HIS A 159 -1.70 12.18 9.84
C HIS A 159 -0.77 11.45 10.83
N ALA A 160 -0.90 11.74 12.14
CA ALA A 160 0.02 11.25 13.17
C ALA A 160 0.23 9.71 13.17
N LYS A 161 -0.80 8.93 12.85
CA LYS A 161 -0.73 7.46 12.78
C LYS A 161 0.06 6.91 11.58
N ILE A 162 0.39 7.74 10.58
CA ILE A 162 1.11 7.33 9.36
C ILE A 162 2.39 8.13 9.11
N ALA A 163 2.78 9.01 10.04
CA ALA A 163 4.07 9.68 10.08
C ALA A 163 5.13 8.72 10.64
N THR A 164 6.28 8.56 9.98
CA THR A 164 7.36 7.64 10.39
C THR A 164 8.73 8.31 10.48
N GLY A 165 8.83 9.58 10.12
CA GLY A 165 10.09 10.33 10.03
C GLY A 165 10.49 11.12 11.27
N LYS A 166 9.72 11.07 12.38
CA LYS A 166 10.02 11.77 13.63
C LYS A 166 10.78 10.87 14.60
N SER A 167 11.66 11.46 15.41
CA SER A 167 12.51 10.76 16.38
C SER A 167 11.74 9.91 17.43
N GLU A 168 10.48 10.24 17.68
CA GLU A 168 9.60 9.52 18.61
C GLU A 168 8.98 8.23 18.04
N ASN A 169 9.15 7.97 16.73
CA ASN A 169 8.58 6.81 16.08
C ASN A 169 9.45 5.56 16.30
N LYS A 170 8.80 4.40 16.31
CA LYS A 170 9.48 3.10 16.49
C LYS A 170 10.38 2.69 15.31
N PHE A 171 10.41 3.46 14.23
CA PHE A 171 11.05 3.10 12.97
C PHE A 171 12.44 3.72 12.82
N GLY A 172 13.38 2.89 12.36
CA GLY A 172 14.72 3.31 11.96
C GLY A 172 15.63 3.77 13.11
N ILE A 173 16.88 3.97 12.76
CA ILE A 173 17.93 4.48 13.64
C ILE A 173 17.94 6.02 13.58
N PRO A 174 18.01 6.74 14.71
CA PRO A 174 18.19 8.19 14.68
C PRO A 174 19.44 8.57 13.86
N ILE A 175 19.33 9.57 12.99
CA ILE A 175 20.44 9.99 12.10
C ILE A 175 21.71 10.33 12.89
N SER A 176 21.59 10.83 14.10
CA SER A 176 22.72 11.16 14.99
C SER A 176 23.54 9.93 15.40
N ARG A 177 22.94 8.72 15.38
CA ARG A 177 23.59 7.46 15.72
C ARG A 177 23.98 6.63 14.49
N ALA A 178 23.61 7.08 13.30
CA ALA A 178 23.79 6.29 12.08
C ALA A 178 25.22 5.81 11.88
N ARG A 179 26.23 6.68 12.01
CA ARG A 179 27.65 6.32 11.82
C ARG A 179 28.12 5.23 12.79
N GLU A 180 27.70 5.29 14.06
CA GLU A 180 27.99 4.26 15.07
C GLU A 180 27.38 2.91 14.66
N VAL A 181 26.13 2.89 14.22
CA VAL A 181 25.41 1.68 13.81
C VAL A 181 26.00 1.09 12.52
N TYR A 182 26.43 1.92 11.57
CA TYR A 182 27.14 1.46 10.37
C TYR A 182 28.50 0.84 10.70
N ALA A 183 29.24 1.39 11.66
CA ALA A 183 30.48 0.78 12.15
C ALA A 183 30.24 -0.59 12.79
N LEU A 184 29.17 -0.72 13.60
CA LEU A 184 28.74 -2.02 14.15
C LEU A 184 28.37 -2.99 13.01
N ALA A 185 27.52 -2.58 12.08
CA ALA A 185 27.08 -3.41 10.95
C ALA A 185 28.26 -3.96 10.14
N ALA A 186 29.26 -3.11 9.86
CA ALA A 186 30.47 -3.53 9.13
C ALA A 186 31.38 -4.47 9.91
N SER A 187 31.28 -4.49 11.24
CA SER A 187 32.05 -5.42 12.10
C SER A 187 31.42 -6.80 12.24
N LEU A 188 30.13 -6.93 11.92
CA LEU A 188 29.36 -8.17 12.08
C LEU A 188 29.57 -9.11 10.89
N PRO A 189 30.03 -10.36 11.12
CA PRO A 189 30.29 -11.30 10.04
C PRO A 189 28.98 -11.74 9.36
N GLY A 190 29.06 -12.01 8.05
CA GLY A 190 27.89 -12.41 7.26
C GLY A 190 26.98 -11.26 6.82
N LEU A 191 27.32 -10.01 7.16
CA LEU A 191 26.62 -8.82 6.67
C LEU A 191 27.48 -8.05 5.68
N GLN A 192 26.85 -7.50 4.65
CA GLN A 192 27.45 -6.61 3.68
C GLN A 192 26.65 -5.30 3.62
N VAL A 193 27.21 -4.22 4.15
CA VAL A 193 26.63 -2.90 4.03
C VAL A 193 26.67 -2.47 2.57
N VAL A 194 25.52 -2.21 1.96
CA VAL A 194 25.39 -1.79 0.56
C VAL A 194 24.68 -0.44 0.41
N GLY A 195 23.86 -0.04 1.37
CA GLY A 195 23.01 1.14 1.18
C GLY A 195 22.53 1.82 2.45
N ILE A 196 21.74 2.86 2.23
CA ILE A 196 20.98 3.61 3.23
C ILE A 196 19.50 3.48 2.88
N ASP A 197 18.63 3.20 3.85
CA ASP A 197 17.18 3.26 3.72
C ASP A 197 16.62 4.45 4.51
N MET A 198 15.58 5.08 3.97
CA MET A 198 14.90 6.19 4.60
C MET A 198 13.43 6.28 4.17
N HIS A 199 12.51 6.23 5.13
CA HIS A 199 11.08 6.39 4.86
C HIS A 199 10.46 7.37 5.87
N ILE A 200 9.86 8.47 5.39
CA ILE A 200 9.40 9.58 6.24
C ILE A 200 7.91 9.60 6.55
N GLY A 201 7.10 8.81 5.83
CA GLY A 201 5.66 8.76 6.07
C GLY A 201 4.84 8.33 4.87
N SER A 202 3.54 8.47 4.99
CA SER A 202 2.57 8.07 3.96
C SER A 202 1.57 9.19 3.69
N GLN A 203 1.02 9.25 2.48
CA GLN A 203 0.09 10.28 2.01
C GLN A 203 0.71 11.69 2.09
N LEU A 204 1.96 11.82 1.64
CA LEU A 204 2.61 13.13 1.53
C LEU A 204 2.10 13.85 0.27
N THR A 205 1.62 15.06 0.45
CA THR A 205 1.08 15.92 -0.61
C THR A 205 1.95 17.17 -0.85
N ASP A 206 3.11 17.22 -0.18
CA ASP A 206 4.13 18.26 -0.28
C ASP A 206 5.48 17.59 -0.54
N LEU A 207 6.28 18.16 -1.45
CA LEU A 207 7.62 17.64 -1.80
C LEU A 207 8.75 18.18 -0.91
N ASP A 208 8.51 19.23 -0.14
CA ASP A 208 9.54 19.82 0.72
C ASP A 208 10.08 18.86 1.80
N PRO A 209 9.24 18.02 2.46
CA PRO A 209 9.76 17.01 3.38
C PRO A 209 10.71 16.01 2.72
N TYR A 210 10.44 15.64 1.46
CA TYR A 210 11.35 14.77 0.70
C TYR A 210 12.69 15.46 0.43
N ARG A 211 12.69 16.73 -0.02
CA ARG A 211 13.92 17.50 -0.23
C ARG A 211 14.77 17.55 1.02
N GLN A 212 14.16 17.85 2.18
CA GLN A 212 14.86 17.90 3.46
C GLN A 212 15.45 16.55 3.87
N ALA A 213 14.68 15.48 3.74
CA ALA A 213 15.11 14.13 4.10
C ALA A 213 16.25 13.64 3.21
N TYR A 214 16.11 13.84 1.90
CA TYR A 214 17.12 13.39 0.93
C TYR A 214 18.40 14.20 0.95
N ALA A 215 18.34 15.51 1.28
CA ALA A 215 19.55 16.30 1.56
C ALA A 215 20.34 15.72 2.75
N LYS A 216 19.64 15.35 3.85
CA LYS A 216 20.26 14.69 5.01
C LYS A 216 20.82 13.30 4.64
N MET A 217 20.14 12.56 3.76
CA MET A 217 20.64 11.27 3.24
C MET A 217 21.92 11.46 2.43
N ALA A 218 21.98 12.48 1.59
CA ALA A 218 23.18 12.78 0.82
C ALA A 218 24.37 13.12 1.72
N GLU A 219 24.17 13.96 2.73
CA GLU A 219 25.21 14.29 3.73
C GLU A 219 25.69 13.03 4.47
N LEU A 220 24.76 12.16 4.89
CA LEU A 220 25.09 10.90 5.55
C LEU A 220 25.85 9.94 4.60
N CYS A 221 25.46 9.84 3.33
CA CYS A 221 26.15 9.04 2.34
C CYS A 221 27.61 9.47 2.18
N HIS A 222 27.88 10.78 2.09
CA HIS A 222 29.24 11.30 2.03
C HIS A 222 30.03 10.98 3.29
N ALA A 223 29.43 11.14 4.48
CA ALA A 223 30.09 10.84 5.75
C ALA A 223 30.44 9.35 5.88
N LEU A 224 29.52 8.45 5.52
CA LEU A 224 29.75 7.00 5.56
C LEU A 224 30.80 6.55 4.55
N ARG A 225 30.84 7.13 3.36
CA ARG A 225 31.92 6.88 2.38
C ARG A 225 33.29 7.36 2.88
N ALA A 226 33.32 8.49 3.56
CA ALA A 226 34.56 9.01 4.21
C ALA A 226 35.03 8.08 5.37
N ASP A 227 34.08 7.39 6.04
CA ASP A 227 34.40 6.36 7.04
C ASP A 227 34.82 5.01 6.42
N GLY A 228 34.79 4.87 5.09
CA GLY A 228 35.24 3.69 4.35
C GLY A 228 34.13 2.71 3.93
N HIS A 229 32.86 3.04 4.20
CA HIS A 229 31.74 2.20 3.79
C HIS A 229 31.45 2.30 2.27
N GLN A 230 31.09 1.17 1.65
CA GLN A 230 30.75 1.07 0.23
C GLN A 230 29.24 1.30 0.05
N ILE A 231 28.80 2.56 0.08
CA ILE A 231 27.41 2.91 -0.16
C ILE A 231 27.15 3.02 -1.66
N THR A 232 26.44 2.03 -2.22
CA THR A 232 26.12 1.91 -3.65
C THR A 232 24.63 1.98 -3.94
N ARG A 233 23.76 1.90 -2.91
CA ARG A 233 22.30 1.94 -3.03
C ARG A 233 21.72 2.96 -2.08
N LEU A 234 20.63 3.60 -2.52
CA LEU A 234 19.80 4.46 -1.69
C LEU A 234 18.34 4.00 -1.84
N ASP A 235 17.78 3.47 -0.76
CA ASP A 235 16.36 3.21 -0.66
C ASP A 235 15.67 4.46 -0.11
N LEU A 236 14.87 5.10 -0.94
CA LEU A 236 14.22 6.36 -0.63
C LEU A 236 12.82 6.18 -0.04
N GLY A 237 12.42 4.90 0.16
CA GLY A 237 11.10 4.54 0.65
C GLY A 237 9.98 4.93 -0.30
N GLY A 238 8.80 5.13 0.26
CA GLY A 238 7.61 5.53 -0.49
C GLY A 238 6.99 6.81 0.06
N GLY A 239 5.66 6.81 0.11
CA GLY A 239 4.90 7.84 0.82
C GLY A 239 4.18 8.85 -0.05
N LEU A 240 4.49 8.96 -1.34
CA LEU A 240 3.81 9.90 -2.24
C LEU A 240 2.29 9.68 -2.22
N GLY A 241 1.54 10.76 -1.98
CA GLY A 241 0.10 10.74 -1.80
C GLY A 241 -0.68 10.60 -3.09
N ILE A 242 -2.00 10.37 -2.92
CA ILE A 242 -2.99 10.33 -4.01
C ILE A 242 -4.14 11.27 -3.70
N PRO A 243 -4.90 11.73 -4.71
CA PRO A 243 -6.14 12.44 -4.46
C PRO A 243 -7.22 11.46 -4.01
N TYR A 244 -7.71 11.63 -2.79
CA TYR A 244 -8.91 10.95 -2.29
C TYR A 244 -10.18 11.75 -2.55
N ARG A 245 -10.06 13.08 -2.68
CA ARG A 245 -11.12 14.00 -3.09
C ARG A 245 -10.84 14.50 -4.49
N ARG A 246 -11.90 14.81 -5.22
CA ARG A 246 -11.79 15.39 -6.57
C ARG A 246 -12.01 16.91 -6.61
N ASP A 247 -12.15 17.51 -5.45
CA ASP A 247 -12.52 18.91 -5.22
C ASP A 247 -11.36 19.83 -4.85
N ASN A 248 -10.14 19.30 -4.72
CA ASN A 248 -8.97 20.03 -4.28
C ASN A 248 -7.79 19.91 -5.25
N ALA A 249 -6.70 20.63 -4.94
CA ALA A 249 -5.46 20.54 -5.69
C ALA A 249 -4.93 19.09 -5.70
N ALA A 250 -4.52 18.62 -6.87
CA ALA A 250 -3.90 17.30 -7.00
C ALA A 250 -2.57 17.25 -6.23
N PRO A 251 -2.26 16.13 -5.54
CA PRO A 251 -0.94 15.94 -4.97
C PRO A 251 0.13 15.87 -6.07
N PRO A 252 1.43 16.07 -5.72
CA PRO A 252 2.52 16.00 -6.67
C PRO A 252 2.53 14.69 -7.46
N LEU A 253 2.94 14.77 -8.72
CA LEU A 253 3.05 13.62 -9.60
C LEU A 253 4.38 12.87 -9.41
N PRO A 254 4.48 11.59 -9.79
CA PRO A 254 5.75 10.85 -9.76
C PRO A 254 6.89 11.53 -10.50
N LEU A 255 6.64 12.26 -11.59
CA LEU A 255 7.67 13.00 -12.34
C LEU A 255 8.24 14.15 -11.52
N GLU A 256 7.42 14.89 -10.77
CA GLU A 256 7.89 15.98 -9.90
C GLU A 256 8.68 15.42 -8.72
N TYR A 257 8.25 14.28 -8.17
CA TYR A 257 9.00 13.54 -7.16
C TYR A 257 10.37 13.08 -7.70
N GLY A 258 10.41 12.49 -8.90
CA GLY A 258 11.67 12.08 -9.55
C GLY A 258 12.64 13.23 -9.80
N GLN A 259 12.12 14.43 -10.06
CA GLN A 259 12.97 15.63 -10.15
C GLN A 259 13.61 15.97 -8.79
N VAL A 260 12.85 15.88 -7.68
CA VAL A 260 13.40 16.08 -6.32
C VAL A 260 14.49 15.05 -6.03
N VAL A 261 14.29 13.79 -6.38
CA VAL A 261 15.31 12.73 -6.22
C VAL A 261 16.57 13.09 -6.99
N ARG A 262 16.45 13.49 -8.25
CA ARG A 262 17.58 13.87 -9.10
C ARG A 262 18.36 15.06 -8.55
N GLU A 263 17.64 16.09 -8.07
CA GLU A 263 18.26 17.33 -7.53
C GLU A 263 18.98 17.09 -6.21
N THR A 264 18.58 16.10 -5.41
CA THR A 264 19.09 15.90 -4.05
C THR A 264 20.14 14.80 -3.93
N VAL A 265 19.96 13.69 -4.63
CA VAL A 265 20.83 12.50 -4.51
C VAL A 265 21.40 12.02 -5.84
N GLY A 266 21.05 12.66 -6.96
CA GLY A 266 21.44 12.21 -8.30
C GLY A 266 22.95 12.15 -8.53
N ASP A 267 23.72 13.06 -7.95
CA ASP A 267 25.17 13.15 -8.10
C ASP A 267 25.95 12.12 -7.26
N LEU A 268 25.27 11.34 -6.41
CA LEU A 268 25.92 10.35 -5.55
C LEU A 268 26.36 9.08 -6.28
N GLY A 269 25.85 8.83 -7.50
CA GLY A 269 26.21 7.66 -8.30
C GLY A 269 25.77 6.34 -7.65
N CYS A 270 24.66 6.37 -6.92
CA CYS A 270 24.02 5.19 -6.32
C CYS A 270 22.88 4.67 -7.21
N GLU A 271 22.61 3.37 -7.14
CA GLU A 271 21.34 2.82 -7.59
C GLU A 271 20.22 3.33 -6.67
N ILE A 272 19.11 3.77 -7.26
CA ILE A 272 17.95 4.31 -6.51
C ILE A 272 16.88 3.23 -6.38
N GLU A 273 16.48 2.95 -5.15
CA GLU A 273 15.31 2.13 -4.82
C GLU A 273 14.21 3.03 -4.26
N ILE A 274 12.96 2.74 -4.64
CA ILE A 274 11.77 3.39 -4.08
C ILE A 274 10.69 2.37 -3.78
N GLU A 275 9.84 2.66 -2.76
CA GLU A 275 8.83 1.73 -2.24
C GLU A 275 7.38 2.27 -2.37
N PRO A 276 6.91 2.66 -3.57
CA PRO A 276 5.55 3.16 -3.71
C PRO A 276 4.53 2.04 -3.54
N GLY A 277 3.54 2.27 -2.69
CA GLY A 277 2.38 1.38 -2.52
C GLY A 277 1.09 2.07 -2.90
N ARG A 278 0.70 3.06 -2.09
CA ARG A 278 -0.54 3.83 -2.24
C ARG A 278 -0.67 4.47 -3.62
N ASN A 279 0.36 5.10 -4.12
CA ASN A 279 0.31 5.82 -5.38
C ASN A 279 0.10 4.89 -6.58
N ILE A 280 0.58 3.64 -6.51
CA ILE A 280 0.34 2.65 -7.55
C ILE A 280 -1.06 2.06 -7.44
N ALA A 281 -1.48 1.59 -6.26
CA ALA A 281 -2.68 0.78 -6.10
C ALA A 281 -3.93 1.58 -5.72
N GLY A 282 -3.82 2.71 -5.02
CA GLY A 282 -4.95 3.40 -4.39
C GLY A 282 -6.08 3.73 -5.35
N ASN A 283 -5.83 4.55 -6.37
CA ASN A 283 -6.82 4.91 -7.38
C ASN A 283 -7.07 3.80 -8.42
N ALA A 284 -6.28 2.74 -8.38
CA ALA A 284 -6.45 1.59 -9.26
C ALA A 284 -7.56 0.62 -8.81
N GLY A 285 -8.21 0.90 -7.68
CA GLY A 285 -9.29 0.04 -7.19
C GLY A 285 -10.44 0.79 -6.56
N VAL A 286 -11.61 0.17 -6.65
CA VAL A 286 -12.85 0.60 -6.00
C VAL A 286 -13.42 -0.54 -5.16
N LEU A 287 -14.18 -0.21 -4.11
CA LEU A 287 -15.07 -1.15 -3.44
C LEU A 287 -16.48 -0.90 -3.95
N LEU A 288 -17.05 -1.89 -4.63
CA LEU A 288 -18.41 -1.88 -5.14
C LEU A 288 -19.36 -2.47 -4.11
N SER A 289 -20.46 -1.80 -3.84
CA SER A 289 -21.43 -2.16 -2.81
C SER A 289 -22.86 -1.95 -3.30
N SER A 290 -23.79 -2.70 -2.75
CA SER A 290 -25.22 -2.55 -3.01
C SER A 290 -25.92 -1.86 -1.85
N VAL A 291 -26.92 -1.05 -2.15
CA VAL A 291 -27.82 -0.46 -1.16
C VAL A 291 -28.73 -1.57 -0.60
N ILE A 292 -28.74 -1.72 0.73
CA ILE A 292 -29.68 -2.59 1.43
C ILE A 292 -30.96 -1.80 1.73
N TRP A 293 -30.81 -0.65 2.39
CA TRP A 293 -31.95 0.17 2.82
C TRP A 293 -31.64 1.66 2.79
N LEU A 294 -32.64 2.49 2.50
CA LEU A 294 -32.64 3.90 2.86
C LEU A 294 -33.51 4.09 4.11
N LYS A 295 -32.89 4.28 5.26
CA LYS A 295 -33.57 4.50 6.52
C LYS A 295 -33.77 6.00 6.77
N ARG A 296 -35.03 6.45 6.76
CA ARG A 296 -35.39 7.82 7.10
C ARG A 296 -35.31 8.03 8.62
N GLY A 297 -34.68 9.14 9.06
CA GLY A 297 -34.58 9.54 10.45
C GLY A 297 -35.13 10.93 10.70
N GLU A 298 -35.33 11.33 11.96
CA GLU A 298 -35.88 12.65 12.32
C GLU A 298 -34.94 13.82 11.98
N GLY A 299 -33.63 13.59 11.88
CA GLY A 299 -32.65 14.64 11.64
C GLY A 299 -31.65 14.35 10.51
N ARG A 300 -31.59 13.09 10.06
CA ARG A 300 -30.74 12.65 8.97
C ARG A 300 -31.22 11.31 8.44
N ASP A 301 -30.95 11.09 7.18
CA ASP A 301 -31.20 9.82 6.50
C ASP A 301 -29.95 8.96 6.44
N PHE A 302 -30.10 7.64 6.53
CA PHE A 302 -29.03 6.66 6.49
C PHE A 302 -29.15 5.79 5.25
N LEU A 303 -28.15 5.82 4.40
CA LEU A 303 -27.99 4.88 3.31
C LEU A 303 -27.20 3.68 3.82
N ILE A 304 -27.89 2.58 4.10
CA ILE A 304 -27.28 1.34 4.60
C ILE A 304 -26.86 0.50 3.39
N VAL A 305 -25.56 0.21 3.29
CA VAL A 305 -24.99 -0.58 2.20
C VAL A 305 -24.49 -1.93 2.72
N ASP A 306 -24.23 -2.88 1.82
CA ASP A 306 -23.77 -4.23 2.18
C ASP A 306 -22.25 -4.30 2.46
N ALA A 307 -21.46 -3.30 2.06
CA ALA A 307 -20.10 -3.12 2.56
C ALA A 307 -20.11 -2.60 4.00
N ALA A 308 -19.07 -2.93 4.77
CA ALA A 308 -18.94 -2.52 6.16
C ALA A 308 -17.50 -2.11 6.54
N MET A 309 -17.33 -1.59 7.77
CA MET A 309 -16.00 -1.21 8.26
C MET A 309 -15.01 -2.39 8.27
N ASN A 310 -15.49 -3.62 8.38
CA ASN A 310 -14.63 -4.81 8.28
C ASN A 310 -14.10 -5.05 6.87
N ASP A 311 -14.75 -4.49 5.84
CA ASP A 311 -14.34 -4.58 4.44
C ASP A 311 -13.42 -3.43 4.05
N LEU A 312 -13.70 -2.20 4.53
CA LEU A 312 -12.92 -0.99 4.32
C LEU A 312 -12.79 -0.20 5.64
N ILE A 313 -11.82 -0.58 6.47
CA ILE A 313 -11.64 -0.05 7.83
C ILE A 313 -11.17 1.42 7.87
N ARG A 314 -10.62 1.94 6.78
CA ARG A 314 -9.90 3.22 6.75
C ARG A 314 -10.73 4.43 7.23
N PRO A 315 -12.02 4.58 6.90
CA PRO A 315 -12.84 5.65 7.47
C PRO A 315 -12.91 5.58 9.01
N ALA A 316 -13.15 4.40 9.56
CA ALA A 316 -13.25 4.21 11.02
C ALA A 316 -11.90 4.36 11.75
N MET A 317 -10.79 3.93 11.13
CA MET A 317 -9.47 3.90 11.78
C MET A 317 -8.68 5.21 11.63
N TYR A 318 -8.82 5.90 10.50
CA TYR A 318 -7.99 7.05 10.11
C TYR A 318 -8.80 8.29 9.75
N ASP A 319 -10.12 8.28 9.93
CA ASP A 319 -11.03 9.33 9.41
C ASP A 319 -10.82 9.56 7.88
N ALA A 320 -10.41 8.49 7.18
CA ALA A 320 -10.04 8.59 5.78
C ALA A 320 -11.26 8.80 4.90
N HIS A 321 -11.16 9.80 4.03
CA HIS A 321 -12.17 10.05 3.01
C HIS A 321 -12.06 9.07 1.84
N HIS A 322 -13.20 8.60 1.36
CA HIS A 322 -13.37 7.95 0.06
C HIS A 322 -14.57 8.58 -0.64
N ASP A 323 -14.42 9.02 -1.89
CA ASP A 323 -15.56 9.46 -2.67
C ASP A 323 -16.52 8.29 -2.89
N ILE A 324 -17.79 8.51 -2.61
CA ILE A 324 -18.88 7.55 -2.81
C ILE A 324 -19.73 8.04 -3.95
N VAL A 325 -19.81 7.25 -5.02
CA VAL A 325 -20.51 7.63 -6.24
C VAL A 325 -21.51 6.54 -6.65
N PRO A 326 -22.68 6.91 -7.18
CA PRO A 326 -23.59 5.93 -7.77
C PRO A 326 -22.94 5.29 -9.00
N VAL A 327 -23.23 4.01 -9.24
CA VAL A 327 -22.76 3.30 -10.44
C VAL A 327 -23.57 3.69 -11.66
N ARG A 328 -24.88 3.88 -11.50
CA ARG A 328 -25.75 4.40 -12.56
C ARG A 328 -25.59 5.92 -12.65
N GLU A 329 -25.48 6.43 -13.86
CA GLU A 329 -25.50 7.86 -14.11
C GLU A 329 -26.92 8.41 -13.95
N TYR A 330 -27.03 9.58 -13.36
CA TYR A 330 -28.28 10.30 -13.21
C TYR A 330 -28.34 11.49 -14.15
N ALA A 331 -29.56 11.87 -14.54
CA ALA A 331 -29.77 13.00 -15.41
C ALA A 331 -29.20 14.31 -14.80
N PRO A 332 -28.63 15.21 -15.62
CA PRO A 332 -28.23 16.52 -15.14
C PRO A 332 -29.39 17.25 -14.48
N GLY A 333 -29.15 17.78 -13.27
CA GLY A 333 -30.17 18.48 -12.50
C GLY A 333 -31.05 17.57 -11.61
N THR A 334 -30.73 16.29 -11.49
CA THR A 334 -31.34 15.44 -10.47
C THR A 334 -31.07 16.01 -9.08
N ASP A 335 -32.12 16.14 -8.26
CA ASP A 335 -32.00 16.64 -6.90
C ASP A 335 -31.14 15.69 -6.08
N LEU A 336 -30.14 16.25 -5.41
CA LEU A 336 -29.28 15.52 -4.46
C LEU A 336 -29.79 15.76 -3.04
N ALA A 337 -29.64 14.75 -2.19
CA ALA A 337 -29.99 14.86 -0.77
C ALA A 337 -28.81 14.34 0.09
N PRO A 338 -28.54 14.99 1.23
CA PRO A 338 -27.50 14.56 2.14
C PRO A 338 -27.91 13.30 2.88
N VAL A 339 -27.07 12.26 2.83
CA VAL A 339 -27.26 11.00 3.56
C VAL A 339 -25.97 10.61 4.29
N ASP A 340 -26.10 9.93 5.44
CA ASP A 340 -24.99 9.25 6.07
C ASP A 340 -24.86 7.83 5.48
N VAL A 341 -23.73 7.51 4.87
CA VAL A 341 -23.47 6.18 4.29
C VAL A 341 -22.85 5.29 5.36
N VAL A 342 -23.56 4.20 5.69
CA VAL A 342 -23.22 3.30 6.81
C VAL A 342 -23.28 1.83 6.39
N GLY A 343 -22.49 0.99 7.06
CA GLY A 343 -22.54 -0.46 6.89
C GLY A 343 -23.49 -1.15 7.87
N PRO A 344 -23.61 -2.49 7.80
CA PRO A 344 -24.50 -3.30 8.64
C PRO A 344 -23.87 -3.82 9.94
N VAL A 345 -22.61 -3.49 10.24
CA VAL A 345 -21.94 -3.94 11.46
C VAL A 345 -22.53 -3.27 12.69
N CYS A 346 -22.71 -4.02 13.77
CA CYS A 346 -23.33 -3.57 15.01
C CYS A 346 -22.40 -2.63 15.83
N GLU A 347 -21.91 -1.58 15.19
CA GLU A 347 -21.00 -0.60 15.79
C GLU A 347 -21.21 0.79 15.16
N THR A 348 -21.25 1.85 16.00
CA THR A 348 -21.42 3.23 15.52
C THR A 348 -20.25 3.68 14.61
N GLY A 349 -19.09 3.06 14.77
CA GLY A 349 -17.92 3.27 13.90
C GLY A 349 -18.09 2.79 12.48
N ASP A 350 -19.12 1.99 12.18
CA ASP A 350 -19.43 1.52 10.82
C ASP A 350 -20.12 2.61 9.99
N THR A 351 -19.42 3.72 9.86
CA THR A 351 -19.83 4.90 9.11
C THR A 351 -18.74 5.24 8.10
N PHE A 352 -19.07 5.18 6.81
CA PHE A 352 -18.12 5.50 5.74
C PHE A 352 -18.01 7.02 5.51
N ALA A 353 -19.15 7.71 5.52
CA ALA A 353 -19.18 9.16 5.33
C ALA A 353 -20.51 9.72 5.87
N ARG A 354 -20.49 11.02 6.20
CA ARG A 354 -21.67 11.76 6.70
C ARG A 354 -22.03 12.89 5.76
N GLY A 355 -23.34 13.08 5.55
CA GLY A 355 -23.86 14.17 4.73
C GLY A 355 -23.41 14.11 3.28
N VAL A 356 -23.29 12.92 2.71
CA VAL A 356 -22.91 12.75 1.30
C VAL A 356 -24.11 13.14 0.42
N GLU A 357 -23.90 14.08 -0.48
CA GLU A 357 -24.90 14.48 -1.45
C GLU A 357 -25.04 13.42 -2.54
N LEU A 358 -26.11 12.62 -2.49
CA LEU A 358 -26.40 11.56 -3.44
C LEU A 358 -27.77 11.74 -4.08
N PRO A 359 -27.96 11.28 -5.34
CA PRO A 359 -29.28 11.19 -5.94
C PRO A 359 -30.15 10.16 -5.20
N PRO A 360 -31.46 10.12 -5.44
CA PRO A 360 -32.32 9.08 -4.87
C PRO A 360 -31.80 7.69 -5.25
N LEU A 361 -31.55 6.85 -4.24
CA LEU A 361 -31.08 5.47 -4.37
C LEU A 361 -32.08 4.54 -3.70
N ASP A 362 -32.44 3.46 -4.37
CA ASP A 362 -33.33 2.42 -3.90
C ASP A 362 -32.57 1.13 -3.51
N GLU A 363 -33.25 0.21 -2.86
CA GLU A 363 -32.73 -1.14 -2.58
C GLU A 363 -32.22 -1.82 -3.86
N GLY A 364 -31.00 -2.35 -3.80
CA GLY A 364 -30.32 -2.99 -4.92
C GLY A 364 -29.54 -2.04 -5.84
N ASP A 365 -29.69 -0.72 -5.69
CA ASP A 365 -28.84 0.23 -6.41
C ASP A 365 -27.36 0.08 -5.97
N LEU A 366 -26.45 0.36 -6.90
CA LEU A 366 -25.02 0.17 -6.67
C LEU A 366 -24.31 1.49 -6.40
N VAL A 367 -23.42 1.48 -5.43
CA VAL A 367 -22.47 2.57 -5.15
C VAL A 367 -21.04 2.06 -5.19
N ALA A 368 -20.11 2.92 -5.58
CA ALA A 368 -18.69 2.61 -5.59
C ALA A 368 -17.92 3.56 -4.67
N PHE A 369 -17.15 2.99 -3.75
CA PHE A 369 -16.18 3.71 -2.93
C PHE A 369 -14.88 3.81 -3.73
N ARG A 370 -14.52 5.01 -4.15
CA ARG A 370 -13.34 5.24 -4.99
C ARG A 370 -12.05 5.22 -4.19
N SER A 371 -10.92 5.05 -4.89
CA SER A 371 -9.57 5.06 -4.29
C SER A 371 -9.39 4.01 -3.18
N ALA A 372 -10.02 2.85 -3.30
CA ALA A 372 -10.02 1.77 -2.33
C ALA A 372 -9.00 0.65 -2.65
N GLY A 373 -8.18 0.81 -3.68
CA GLY A 373 -7.24 -0.23 -4.14
C GLY A 373 -6.03 -0.46 -3.25
N ALA A 374 -5.71 0.47 -2.34
CA ALA A 374 -4.62 0.34 -1.38
C ALA A 374 -5.15 0.40 0.06
N TYR A 375 -4.62 -0.48 0.93
CA TYR A 375 -4.99 -0.56 2.35
C TYR A 375 -6.51 -0.78 2.57
N GLY A 376 -7.18 -1.36 1.59
CA GLY A 376 -8.56 -1.83 1.68
C GLY A 376 -8.58 -3.33 2.01
N ALA A 377 -8.63 -4.19 0.98
CA ALA A 377 -8.72 -5.64 1.13
C ALA A 377 -7.66 -6.26 2.05
N VAL A 378 -6.44 -5.70 2.11
CA VAL A 378 -5.36 -6.19 3.00
C VAL A 378 -5.62 -5.95 4.48
N MET A 379 -6.49 -5.02 4.83
CA MET A 379 -6.89 -4.69 6.20
C MET A 379 -8.27 -5.23 6.56
N ALA A 380 -8.93 -5.93 5.64
CA ALA A 380 -10.25 -6.51 5.88
C ALA A 380 -10.20 -7.62 6.92
N SER A 381 -11.31 -7.81 7.61
CA SER A 381 -11.48 -8.83 8.65
C SER A 381 -12.84 -9.51 8.54
N GLU A 382 -13.03 -10.58 9.32
CA GLU A 382 -14.29 -11.31 9.41
C GLU A 382 -15.13 -10.85 10.62
N TYR A 383 -15.03 -9.59 10.99
CA TYR A 383 -15.82 -9.03 12.10
C TYR A 383 -17.33 -9.24 11.87
N ASN A 384 -18.07 -9.55 12.92
CA ASN A 384 -19.46 -10.03 12.90
C ASN A 384 -19.67 -11.32 12.05
N SER A 385 -18.62 -12.15 11.89
CA SER A 385 -18.65 -13.37 11.06
C SER A 385 -19.05 -13.11 9.60
N ARG A 386 -18.70 -11.92 9.07
CA ARG A 386 -18.90 -11.57 7.67
C ARG A 386 -17.76 -12.15 6.83
N PRO A 387 -18.06 -12.83 5.70
CA PRO A 387 -17.01 -13.35 4.82
C PRO A 387 -16.11 -12.23 4.26
N LEU A 388 -14.84 -12.51 4.07
CA LEU A 388 -13.95 -11.59 3.35
C LEU A 388 -14.49 -11.29 1.95
N VAL A 389 -14.32 -10.03 1.54
CA VAL A 389 -14.78 -9.52 0.25
C VAL A 389 -13.97 -10.13 -0.89
N PRO A 390 -14.61 -10.62 -1.97
CA PRO A 390 -13.91 -11.11 -3.16
C PRO A 390 -13.19 -9.97 -3.88
N GLU A 391 -12.17 -10.33 -4.65
CA GLU A 391 -11.39 -9.39 -5.44
C GLU A 391 -11.42 -9.76 -6.92
N VAL A 392 -11.57 -8.76 -7.78
CA VAL A 392 -11.69 -8.87 -9.24
C VAL A 392 -10.63 -8.00 -9.89
N LEU A 393 -9.97 -8.52 -10.93
CA LEU A 393 -9.06 -7.77 -11.79
C LEU A 393 -9.68 -7.62 -13.18
N VAL A 394 -9.71 -6.39 -13.68
CA VAL A 394 -10.22 -6.03 -15.01
C VAL A 394 -9.05 -5.73 -15.94
N SER A 395 -9.14 -6.19 -17.19
CA SER A 395 -8.19 -5.91 -18.26
C SER A 395 -8.91 -5.74 -19.59
N GLY A 396 -9.05 -4.51 -20.04
CA GLY A 396 -9.82 -4.16 -21.24
C GLY A 396 -11.30 -4.50 -21.05
N ASP A 397 -11.81 -5.38 -21.88
CA ASP A 397 -13.22 -5.83 -21.94
C ASP A 397 -13.52 -7.10 -21.12
N ARG A 398 -12.57 -7.59 -20.33
CA ARG A 398 -12.68 -8.83 -19.55
C ARG A 398 -12.31 -8.63 -18.09
N PHE A 399 -12.85 -9.48 -17.23
CA PHE A 399 -12.49 -9.53 -15.81
C PHE A 399 -12.32 -10.97 -15.33
N ALA A 400 -11.61 -11.12 -14.21
CA ALA A 400 -11.44 -12.39 -13.53
C ALA A 400 -11.54 -12.22 -12.02
N ILE A 401 -12.12 -13.18 -11.32
CA ILE A 401 -12.06 -13.28 -9.86
C ILE A 401 -10.65 -13.72 -9.48
N ILE A 402 -9.91 -12.84 -8.81
CA ILE A 402 -8.52 -13.08 -8.36
C ILE A 402 -8.43 -13.48 -6.89
N ARG A 403 -9.51 -13.34 -6.15
CA ARG A 403 -9.77 -13.92 -4.83
C ARG A 403 -11.27 -14.18 -4.70
N PRO A 404 -11.70 -15.43 -4.55
CA PRO A 404 -13.12 -15.74 -4.33
C PRO A 404 -13.56 -15.31 -2.92
N ARG A 405 -14.88 -15.11 -2.74
CA ARG A 405 -15.50 -14.98 -1.42
C ARG A 405 -15.41 -16.32 -0.72
N PRO A 406 -14.92 -16.43 0.52
CA PRO A 406 -15.01 -17.67 1.26
C PRO A 406 -16.47 -18.00 1.60
N THR A 407 -16.82 -19.28 1.60
CA THR A 407 -18.14 -19.72 2.07
C THR A 407 -18.21 -19.71 3.60
N ILE A 408 -19.42 -19.72 4.15
CA ILE A 408 -19.62 -19.85 5.60
C ILE A 408 -19.05 -21.18 6.10
N GLU A 409 -19.19 -22.25 5.33
CA GLU A 409 -18.63 -23.58 5.66
C GLU A 409 -17.10 -23.55 5.74
N GLU A 410 -16.44 -22.86 4.83
CA GLU A 410 -14.97 -22.67 4.87
C GLU A 410 -14.52 -21.86 6.09
N MET A 411 -15.33 -20.87 6.51
CA MET A 411 -15.06 -20.10 7.73
C MET A 411 -15.20 -20.98 8.97
N LEU A 412 -16.32 -21.72 9.10
CA LEU A 412 -16.60 -22.63 10.23
C LEU A 412 -15.58 -23.78 10.30
N ALA A 413 -15.08 -24.26 9.16
CA ALA A 413 -14.11 -25.36 9.11
C ALA A 413 -12.75 -25.03 9.75
N ARG A 414 -12.48 -23.77 10.05
CA ARG A 414 -11.24 -23.33 10.76
C ARG A 414 -11.33 -23.52 12.28
N ASP A 415 -12.54 -23.57 12.84
CA ASP A 415 -12.78 -23.77 14.26
C ASP A 415 -12.81 -25.25 14.62
N ARG A 416 -12.47 -25.59 15.85
CA ARG A 416 -12.52 -26.95 16.38
C ARG A 416 -13.23 -26.96 17.73
N ILE A 417 -14.18 -27.87 17.88
CA ILE A 417 -14.76 -28.17 19.18
C ILE A 417 -13.89 -29.27 19.80
N PRO A 418 -13.28 -29.03 20.97
CA PRO A 418 -12.47 -30.06 21.62
C PRO A 418 -13.34 -31.22 22.12
N ASP A 419 -12.76 -32.42 22.17
CA ASP A 419 -13.45 -33.67 22.52
C ASP A 419 -13.96 -33.76 23.96
N TRP A 420 -13.53 -32.81 24.82
CA TRP A 420 -13.97 -32.69 26.21
C TRP A 420 -15.15 -31.73 26.41
N LEU A 421 -15.68 -31.08 25.39
CA LEU A 421 -16.93 -30.31 25.36
C LEU A 421 -18.09 -31.17 24.83
#